data_29c63919b848ddc918bcfb76575c7a4a
#
_entry.id   29c63919b848ddc918bcfb76575c7a4a
#
_cell.length_a   1.000
_cell.length_b   1.000
_cell.length_c   1.000
_cell.angle_alpha   90.00
_cell.angle_beta   90.00
_cell.angle_gamma   90.00
#
_symmetry.space_group_name_H-M   'P 1'
#
loop_
_entity.id
_entity.type
_entity.pdbx_description
1 polymer ?
#
loop_
_entity_poly.entity_id
_entity_poly.type
_entity_poly.pdbx_seq_one_letter_code
_entity_poly.pdbx_strand_id
1 'polypeptide(L)'
;MTTPRSPQTTSDRLPWPSLVVLGAATFTMVTAEMLPTAVLPQMSVGLGVPEARTGLLVSLWAAVVVVASFPLVRLVAGRDRRTVIAVALLVLAASSAATALAPAYGVAVGARLAGAAAVGLLWASANAHVADLVPDRQLARAVAVVLGGATLGMVLGTPLASLVTRAVGWRAAFAGLAALTLLVAVLVRTVVAAAAAPRTDDGVPAVPDGTPAGGRGPGPMVAVTTIVGVLLVGHYGAYTYVTRLVEAPATAVPGGVSTLLLVFGLASALGVVLAGRFGARTAPALALSAAGTALALLGLAVVDAHPVLGVAVLVAWGVASGALPPLAQTLILRLGGPERRATAGALIPVVFNGGIAVGAAAASLVVARGGASALPVPAAVVVAATTVALVVGARAWSRPARDEHEAVARGVTAGA
;
A
#
# COMPACT_ATOMS: atom_id res chain seq x y z
N MET A 1 -32.37 -7.82 -47.55
CA MET A 1 -31.18 -6.93 -47.60
C MET A 1 -30.87 -6.51 -46.16
N THR A 2 -29.99 -7.23 -45.50
CA THR A 2 -29.48 -6.93 -44.17
C THR A 2 -28.20 -6.12 -44.34
N THR A 3 -28.25 -4.85 -43.98
CA THR A 3 -27.06 -3.98 -43.96
C THR A 3 -26.05 -4.53 -42.96
N PRO A 4 -24.78 -4.71 -43.32
CA PRO A 4 -23.74 -5.13 -42.37
C PRO A 4 -23.51 -3.98 -41.40
N ARG A 5 -23.71 -4.26 -40.09
CA ARG A 5 -23.28 -3.37 -39.03
C ARG A 5 -21.76 -3.21 -39.10
N SER A 6 -21.31 -1.99 -39.34
CA SER A 6 -19.90 -1.59 -39.27
C SER A 6 -19.29 -2.05 -37.95
N PRO A 7 -18.09 -2.65 -37.97
CA PRO A 7 -17.38 -2.96 -36.72
C PRO A 7 -17.11 -1.63 -35.98
N GLN A 8 -17.68 -1.49 -34.81
CA GLN A 8 -17.31 -0.39 -33.89
C GLN A 8 -15.82 -0.50 -33.68
N THR A 9 -15.07 0.40 -34.22
CA THR A 9 -13.64 0.59 -33.93
C THR A 9 -13.50 0.89 -32.44
N THR A 10 -13.20 -0.14 -31.65
CA THR A 10 -12.76 0.05 -30.25
C THR A 10 -11.51 0.92 -30.31
N SER A 11 -11.63 2.15 -29.88
CA SER A 11 -10.52 3.11 -29.82
C SER A 11 -9.33 2.44 -29.16
N ASP A 12 -8.23 2.29 -29.91
CA ASP A 12 -6.95 1.76 -29.39
C ASP A 12 -6.29 2.68 -28.37
N ARG A 13 -6.95 3.78 -28.02
CA ARG A 13 -6.44 4.80 -27.11
C ARG A 13 -6.95 4.57 -25.70
N LEU A 14 -6.03 4.64 -24.73
CA LEU A 14 -6.37 4.64 -23.31
C LEU A 14 -7.32 5.80 -22.97
N PRO A 15 -8.33 5.59 -22.12
CA PRO A 15 -9.23 6.65 -21.64
C PRO A 15 -8.51 7.53 -20.60
N TRP A 16 -7.53 8.29 -21.06
CA TRP A 16 -6.65 9.10 -20.21
C TRP A 16 -7.38 9.97 -19.19
N PRO A 17 -8.47 10.71 -19.55
CA PRO A 17 -9.18 11.52 -18.55
C PRO A 17 -9.70 10.67 -17.38
N SER A 18 -10.32 9.51 -17.68
CA SER A 18 -10.81 8.60 -16.63
C SER A 18 -9.68 8.06 -15.76
N LEU A 19 -8.55 7.65 -16.37
CA LEU A 19 -7.41 7.08 -15.65
C LEU A 19 -6.71 8.12 -14.78
N VAL A 20 -6.56 9.35 -15.26
CA VAL A 20 -5.97 10.46 -14.47
C VAL A 20 -6.84 10.80 -13.27
N VAL A 21 -8.17 10.88 -13.46
CA VAL A 21 -9.10 11.14 -12.34
C VAL A 21 -9.10 9.99 -11.33
N LEU A 22 -9.06 8.73 -11.78
CA LEU A 22 -8.91 7.58 -10.88
C LEU A 22 -7.54 7.58 -10.18
N GLY A 23 -6.48 8.04 -10.86
CA GLY A 23 -5.18 8.30 -10.25
C GLY A 23 -5.24 9.39 -9.18
N ALA A 24 -5.97 10.48 -9.43
CA ALA A 24 -6.21 11.51 -8.42
C ALA A 24 -7.00 10.96 -7.22
N ALA A 25 -7.95 10.05 -7.44
CA ALA A 25 -8.67 9.39 -6.35
C ALA A 25 -7.73 8.55 -5.48
N THR A 26 -6.84 7.76 -6.07
CA THR A 26 -5.84 7.00 -5.30
C THR A 26 -4.80 7.89 -4.64
N PHE A 27 -4.45 9.03 -5.24
CA PHE A 27 -3.61 10.05 -4.62
C PHE A 27 -4.24 10.58 -3.31
N THR A 28 -5.51 11.03 -3.35
CA THR A 28 -6.18 11.56 -2.15
C THR A 28 -6.36 10.51 -1.09
N MET A 29 -6.63 9.28 -1.49
CA MET A 29 -6.80 8.13 -0.60
C MET A 29 -5.52 7.82 0.18
N VAL A 30 -4.38 7.67 -0.51
CA VAL A 30 -3.08 7.38 0.14
C VAL A 30 -2.61 8.58 0.96
N THR A 31 -2.85 9.80 0.47
CA THR A 31 -2.57 11.02 1.25
C THR A 31 -3.38 11.04 2.55
N ALA A 32 -4.68 10.69 2.51
CA ALA A 32 -5.53 10.61 3.70
C ALA A 32 -5.04 9.59 4.71
N GLU A 33 -4.59 8.44 4.24
CA GLU A 33 -4.03 7.37 5.05
C GLU A 33 -2.76 7.81 5.77
N MET A 34 -1.84 8.44 5.04
CA MET A 34 -0.50 8.80 5.55
C MET A 34 -0.45 10.18 6.25
N LEU A 35 -1.47 11.02 6.11
CA LEU A 35 -1.44 12.39 6.64
C LEU A 35 -1.20 12.47 8.15
N PRO A 36 -1.78 11.61 9.02
CA PRO A 36 -1.46 11.65 10.44
C PRO A 36 0.01 11.45 10.76
N THR A 37 0.74 10.66 9.97
CA THR A 37 2.18 10.44 10.18
C THR A 37 2.99 11.72 9.92
N ALA A 38 2.54 12.54 8.96
CA ALA A 38 3.18 13.81 8.61
C ALA A 38 2.95 14.92 9.63
N VAL A 39 1.85 14.86 10.40
CA VAL A 39 1.40 15.92 11.31
C VAL A 39 1.25 15.43 12.75
N LEU A 40 1.81 14.27 13.07
CA LEU A 40 1.63 13.55 14.33
C LEU A 40 1.89 14.41 15.57
N PRO A 41 3.03 15.13 15.69
CA PRO A 41 3.31 15.93 16.87
C PRO A 41 2.29 17.07 17.07
N GLN A 42 1.98 17.80 16.00
CA GLN A 42 1.07 18.95 16.04
C GLN A 42 -0.37 18.49 16.34
N MET A 43 -0.76 17.32 15.81
CA MET A 43 -2.07 16.73 16.07
C MET A 43 -2.17 16.25 17.53
N SER A 44 -1.12 15.68 18.09
CA SER A 44 -1.00 15.29 19.50
C SER A 44 -1.24 16.47 20.43
N VAL A 45 -0.51 17.58 20.21
CA VAL A 45 -0.67 18.83 20.98
C VAL A 45 -2.07 19.40 20.77
N GLY A 46 -2.55 19.48 19.53
CA GLY A 46 -3.84 20.10 19.20
C GLY A 46 -5.07 19.35 19.70
N LEU A 47 -4.95 18.05 20.00
CA LEU A 47 -6.00 17.20 20.58
C LEU A 47 -5.79 16.93 22.07
N GLY A 48 -4.71 17.43 22.67
CA GLY A 48 -4.42 17.24 24.09
C GLY A 48 -4.18 15.78 24.50
N VAL A 49 -3.55 14.98 23.62
CA VAL A 49 -3.29 13.56 23.88
C VAL A 49 -1.81 13.23 23.63
N PRO A 50 -1.25 12.20 24.28
CA PRO A 50 0.10 11.74 23.98
C PRO A 50 0.25 11.28 22.54
N GLU A 51 1.46 11.43 21.96
CA GLU A 51 1.77 11.00 20.59
C GLU A 51 1.49 9.52 20.35
N ALA A 52 1.69 8.67 21.35
CA ALA A 52 1.33 7.27 21.29
C ALA A 52 -0.16 7.05 20.93
N ARG A 53 -1.07 7.87 21.50
CA ARG A 53 -2.49 7.83 21.12
C ARG A 53 -2.73 8.34 19.70
N THR A 54 -2.04 9.38 19.29
CA THR A 54 -2.15 9.88 17.90
C THR A 54 -1.64 8.84 16.90
N GLY A 55 -0.56 8.13 17.21
CA GLY A 55 -0.05 7.01 16.41
C GLY A 55 -1.04 5.87 16.23
N LEU A 56 -1.90 5.61 17.23
CA LEU A 56 -2.97 4.61 17.13
C LEU A 56 -4.02 4.93 16.04
N LEU A 57 -4.15 6.19 15.62
CA LEU A 57 -5.05 6.54 14.49
C LEU A 57 -4.65 5.82 13.20
N VAL A 58 -3.34 5.61 12.97
CA VAL A 58 -2.83 4.86 11.82
C VAL A 58 -3.19 3.38 11.94
N SER A 59 -2.99 2.80 13.14
CA SER A 59 -3.34 1.40 13.42
C SER A 59 -4.83 1.14 13.26
N LEU A 60 -5.68 2.00 13.85
CA LEU A 60 -7.13 1.89 13.75
C LEU A 60 -7.63 2.03 12.31
N TRP A 61 -7.04 2.97 11.54
CA TRP A 61 -7.34 3.13 10.13
C TRP A 61 -7.08 1.85 9.35
N ALA A 62 -5.87 1.31 9.43
CA ALA A 62 -5.49 0.11 8.71
C ALA A 62 -6.31 -1.12 9.14
N ALA A 63 -6.62 -1.26 10.43
CA ALA A 63 -7.50 -2.33 10.94
C ALA A 63 -8.91 -2.24 10.35
N VAL A 64 -9.49 -1.03 10.27
CA VAL A 64 -10.81 -0.82 9.68
C VAL A 64 -10.81 -1.08 8.19
N VAL A 65 -9.75 -0.67 7.45
CA VAL A 65 -9.61 -1.01 6.02
C VAL A 65 -9.70 -2.52 5.83
N VAL A 66 -8.98 -3.31 6.64
CA VAL A 66 -9.00 -4.78 6.56
C VAL A 66 -10.39 -5.35 6.84
N VAL A 67 -11.03 -4.92 7.94
CA VAL A 67 -12.29 -5.50 8.41
C VAL A 67 -13.48 -5.04 7.56
N ALA A 68 -13.51 -3.77 7.17
CA ALA A 68 -14.66 -3.17 6.48
C ALA A 68 -14.68 -3.42 4.97
N SER A 69 -13.52 -3.66 4.32
CA SER A 69 -13.45 -3.79 2.86
C SER A 69 -14.36 -4.88 2.32
N PHE A 70 -14.30 -6.07 2.90
CA PHE A 70 -15.03 -7.24 2.42
C PHE A 70 -16.56 -7.10 2.56
N PRO A 71 -17.11 -6.73 3.73
CA PRO A 71 -18.54 -6.50 3.90
C PRO A 71 -19.07 -5.38 2.99
N LEU A 72 -18.34 -4.27 2.89
CA LEU A 72 -18.76 -3.12 2.09
C LEU A 72 -18.79 -3.42 0.60
N VAL A 73 -17.81 -4.16 0.07
CA VAL A 73 -17.80 -4.58 -1.33
C VAL A 73 -19.00 -5.47 -1.64
N ARG A 74 -19.37 -6.38 -0.72
CA ARG A 74 -20.58 -7.21 -0.88
C ARG A 74 -21.87 -6.37 -0.83
N LEU A 75 -21.94 -5.39 0.06
CA LEU A 75 -23.11 -4.52 0.20
C LEU A 75 -23.40 -3.68 -1.04
N VAL A 76 -22.35 -3.29 -1.78
CA VAL A 76 -22.48 -2.49 -3.00
C VAL A 76 -22.44 -3.32 -4.28
N ALA A 77 -22.40 -4.64 -4.17
CA ALA A 77 -22.39 -5.53 -5.33
C ALA A 77 -23.58 -5.23 -6.26
N GLY A 78 -23.33 -5.18 -7.56
CA GLY A 78 -24.35 -4.84 -8.59
C GLY A 78 -24.64 -3.35 -8.75
N ARG A 79 -24.05 -2.45 -7.93
CA ARG A 79 -24.20 -1.00 -8.10
C ARG A 79 -23.18 -0.46 -9.13
N ASP A 80 -23.53 0.65 -9.76
CA ASP A 80 -22.61 1.36 -10.64
C ASP A 80 -21.31 1.76 -9.90
N ARG A 81 -20.18 1.22 -10.36
CA ARG A 81 -18.87 1.40 -9.69
C ARG A 81 -18.45 2.86 -9.63
N ARG A 82 -18.78 3.64 -10.65
CA ARG A 82 -18.52 5.08 -10.68
C ARG A 82 -19.22 5.81 -9.53
N THR A 83 -20.48 5.46 -9.28
CA THR A 83 -21.26 5.98 -8.15
C THR A 83 -20.66 5.53 -6.82
N VAL A 84 -20.27 4.27 -6.71
CA VAL A 84 -19.64 3.73 -5.49
C VAL A 84 -18.32 4.46 -5.20
N ILE A 85 -17.47 4.67 -6.19
CA ILE A 85 -16.21 5.42 -6.05
C ILE A 85 -16.49 6.86 -5.62
N ALA A 86 -17.44 7.55 -6.25
CA ALA A 86 -17.78 8.94 -5.89
C ALA A 86 -18.33 9.04 -4.47
N VAL A 87 -19.21 8.14 -4.04
CA VAL A 87 -19.75 8.10 -2.67
C VAL A 87 -18.63 7.80 -1.66
N ALA A 88 -17.74 6.87 -1.96
CA ALA A 88 -16.60 6.58 -1.07
C ALA A 88 -15.67 7.81 -0.93
N LEU A 89 -15.42 8.55 -2.01
CA LEU A 89 -14.68 9.81 -1.96
C LEU A 89 -15.42 10.89 -1.17
N LEU A 90 -16.74 11.00 -1.29
CA LEU A 90 -17.53 11.93 -0.48
C LEU A 90 -17.44 11.60 1.03
N VAL A 91 -17.52 10.33 1.39
CA VAL A 91 -17.33 9.88 2.77
C VAL A 91 -15.90 10.20 3.24
N LEU A 92 -14.89 9.99 2.40
CA LEU A 92 -13.49 10.34 2.72
C LEU A 92 -13.30 11.85 2.90
N ALA A 93 -13.92 12.67 2.05
CA ALA A 93 -13.90 14.13 2.17
C ALA A 93 -14.57 14.59 3.48
N ALA A 94 -15.77 14.04 3.79
CA ALA A 94 -16.48 14.32 5.04
C ALA A 94 -15.68 13.89 6.27
N SER A 95 -15.04 12.72 6.23
CA SER A 95 -14.12 12.22 7.26
C SER A 95 -12.94 13.18 7.49
N SER A 96 -12.32 13.64 6.40
CA SER A 96 -11.20 14.59 6.48
C SER A 96 -11.65 15.94 7.05
N ALA A 97 -12.79 16.46 6.62
CA ALA A 97 -13.38 17.68 7.16
C ALA A 97 -13.73 17.55 8.64
N ALA A 98 -14.38 16.45 9.03
CA ALA A 98 -14.69 16.17 10.43
C ALA A 98 -13.43 16.02 11.29
N THR A 99 -12.36 15.44 10.76
CA THR A 99 -11.06 15.37 11.45
C THR A 99 -10.45 16.79 11.62
N ALA A 100 -10.53 17.64 10.60
CA ALA A 100 -10.07 19.03 10.68
C ALA A 100 -10.79 19.83 11.76
N LEU A 101 -12.09 19.60 11.91
CA LEU A 101 -12.97 20.27 12.87
C LEU A 101 -13.02 19.61 14.25
N ALA A 102 -12.34 18.48 14.44
CA ALA A 102 -12.43 17.70 15.66
C ALA A 102 -11.99 18.48 16.90
N PRO A 103 -12.89 18.70 17.88
CA PRO A 103 -12.57 19.37 19.14
C PRO A 103 -11.85 18.44 20.12
N ALA A 104 -12.00 17.12 19.95
CA ALA A 104 -11.45 16.10 20.83
C ALA A 104 -10.98 14.87 20.05
N TYR A 105 -10.06 14.11 20.67
CA TYR A 105 -9.48 12.89 20.08
C TYR A 105 -10.54 11.86 19.65
N GLY A 106 -11.59 11.63 20.47
CA GLY A 106 -12.66 10.67 20.14
C GLY A 106 -13.41 11.01 18.87
N VAL A 107 -13.65 12.30 18.60
CA VAL A 107 -14.27 12.77 17.34
C VAL A 107 -13.33 12.51 16.16
N ALA A 108 -12.03 12.80 16.32
CA ALA A 108 -11.04 12.50 15.29
C ALA A 108 -10.99 10.98 15.00
N VAL A 109 -11.00 10.13 16.02
CA VAL A 109 -11.09 8.66 15.86
C VAL A 109 -12.31 8.28 15.04
N GLY A 110 -13.51 8.68 15.45
CA GLY A 110 -14.77 8.33 14.76
C GLY A 110 -14.78 8.77 13.29
N ALA A 111 -14.32 10.00 13.02
CA ALA A 111 -14.18 10.52 11.67
C ALA A 111 -13.20 9.67 10.84
N ARG A 112 -12.04 9.32 11.39
CA ARG A 112 -11.01 8.50 10.74
C ARG A 112 -11.50 7.08 10.45
N LEU A 113 -12.27 6.45 11.34
CA LEU A 113 -12.83 5.11 11.11
C LEU A 113 -13.77 5.10 9.90
N ALA A 114 -14.63 6.12 9.75
CA ALA A 114 -15.50 6.28 8.58
C ALA A 114 -14.68 6.44 7.27
N GLY A 115 -13.62 7.26 7.31
CA GLY A 115 -12.71 7.44 6.17
C GLY A 115 -11.98 6.15 5.78
N ALA A 116 -11.52 5.38 6.77
CA ALA A 116 -10.85 4.10 6.54
C ALA A 116 -11.78 3.07 5.87
N ALA A 117 -13.03 2.98 6.31
CA ALA A 117 -14.03 2.12 5.69
C ALA A 117 -14.27 2.51 4.22
N ALA A 118 -14.37 3.82 3.94
CA ALA A 118 -14.51 4.33 2.57
C ALA A 118 -13.30 4.01 1.69
N VAL A 119 -12.08 4.08 2.24
CA VAL A 119 -10.83 3.76 1.52
C VAL A 119 -10.77 2.29 1.12
N GLY A 120 -11.15 1.37 2.01
CA GLY A 120 -11.22 -0.05 1.66
C GLY A 120 -12.15 -0.33 0.49
N LEU A 121 -13.33 0.31 0.47
CA LEU A 121 -14.27 0.22 -0.64
C LEU A 121 -13.73 0.88 -1.92
N LEU A 122 -13.04 2.02 -1.78
CA LEU A 122 -12.47 2.77 -2.89
C LEU A 122 -11.41 1.95 -3.63
N TRP A 123 -10.48 1.30 -2.91
CA TRP A 123 -9.45 0.43 -3.50
C TRP A 123 -10.05 -0.67 -4.36
N ALA A 124 -11.01 -1.40 -3.80
CA ALA A 124 -11.64 -2.50 -4.51
C ALA A 124 -12.41 -2.02 -5.75
N SER A 125 -13.19 -0.94 -5.60
CA SER A 125 -14.05 -0.42 -6.67
C SER A 125 -13.25 0.25 -7.79
N ALA A 126 -12.18 1.00 -7.47
CA ALA A 126 -11.34 1.66 -8.45
C ALA A 126 -10.58 0.65 -9.33
N ASN A 127 -9.96 -0.36 -8.70
CA ASN A 127 -9.24 -1.41 -9.44
C ASN A 127 -10.17 -2.19 -10.37
N ALA A 128 -11.36 -2.55 -9.88
CA ALA A 128 -12.36 -3.24 -10.69
C ALA A 128 -12.86 -2.36 -11.84
N HIS A 129 -13.10 -1.05 -11.59
CA HIS A 129 -13.55 -0.14 -12.62
C HIS A 129 -12.51 0.07 -13.73
N VAL A 130 -11.22 0.16 -13.36
CA VAL A 130 -10.11 0.22 -14.34
C VAL A 130 -10.12 -1.00 -15.25
N ALA A 131 -10.34 -2.20 -14.69
CA ALA A 131 -10.40 -3.43 -15.47
C ALA A 131 -11.59 -3.44 -16.46
N ASP A 132 -12.70 -2.78 -16.11
CA ASP A 132 -13.87 -2.66 -17.00
C ASP A 132 -13.71 -1.57 -18.07
N LEU A 133 -12.80 -0.60 -17.87
CA LEU A 133 -12.59 0.52 -18.80
C LEU A 133 -11.71 0.18 -19.99
N VAL A 134 -10.85 -0.83 -19.87
CA VAL A 134 -9.83 -1.13 -20.87
C VAL A 134 -9.77 -2.61 -21.21
N PRO A 135 -9.40 -2.99 -22.45
CA PRO A 135 -9.15 -4.38 -22.81
C PRO A 135 -7.88 -4.90 -22.10
N ASP A 136 -7.79 -6.23 -21.88
CA ASP A 136 -6.70 -6.88 -21.14
C ASP A 136 -5.30 -6.49 -21.60
N ARG A 137 -5.09 -6.29 -22.90
CA ARG A 137 -3.80 -5.83 -23.46
C ARG A 137 -3.34 -4.48 -22.92
N GLN A 138 -4.26 -3.64 -22.45
CA GLN A 138 -4.00 -2.29 -21.92
C GLN A 138 -4.11 -2.22 -20.40
N LEU A 139 -4.61 -3.27 -19.75
CA LEU A 139 -4.91 -3.30 -18.31
C LEU A 139 -3.69 -2.95 -17.46
N ALA A 140 -2.54 -3.57 -17.72
CA ALA A 140 -1.33 -3.29 -16.96
C ALA A 140 -0.91 -1.82 -17.02
N ARG A 141 -1.06 -1.18 -18.20
CA ARG A 141 -0.74 0.24 -18.39
C ARG A 141 -1.75 1.14 -17.69
N ALA A 142 -3.03 0.81 -17.75
CA ALA A 142 -4.09 1.54 -17.05
C ALA A 142 -3.94 1.46 -15.53
N VAL A 143 -3.69 0.28 -15.00
CA VAL A 143 -3.39 0.05 -13.57
C VAL A 143 -2.15 0.83 -13.14
N ALA A 144 -1.08 0.86 -13.95
CA ALA A 144 0.12 1.63 -13.63
C ALA A 144 -0.15 3.14 -13.49
N VAL A 145 -1.03 3.71 -14.33
CA VAL A 145 -1.42 5.13 -14.21
C VAL A 145 -2.14 5.39 -12.89
N VAL A 146 -3.09 4.53 -12.53
CA VAL A 146 -3.88 4.69 -11.29
C VAL A 146 -3.02 4.46 -10.05
N LEU A 147 -2.15 3.46 -10.06
CA LEU A 147 -1.17 3.23 -8.97
C LEU A 147 -0.11 4.35 -8.90
N GLY A 148 0.20 4.98 -10.03
CA GLY A 148 1.04 6.18 -10.07
C GLY A 148 0.47 7.31 -9.21
N GLY A 149 -0.85 7.46 -9.18
CA GLY A 149 -1.54 8.39 -8.27
C GLY A 149 -1.28 8.06 -6.80
N ALA A 150 -1.41 6.78 -6.42
CA ALA A 150 -1.11 6.32 -5.05
C ALA A 150 0.35 6.59 -4.67
N THR A 151 1.28 6.31 -5.58
CA THR A 151 2.72 6.60 -5.38
C THR A 151 2.96 8.11 -5.20
N LEU A 152 2.32 8.94 -6.03
CA LEU A 152 2.39 10.40 -5.86
C LEU A 152 1.79 10.86 -4.52
N GLY A 153 0.71 10.22 -4.03
CA GLY A 153 0.15 10.46 -2.71
C GLY A 153 1.15 10.19 -1.59
N MET A 154 1.91 9.12 -1.70
CA MET A 154 2.98 8.81 -0.75
C MET A 154 4.16 9.78 -0.86
N VAL A 155 4.61 10.09 -2.07
CA VAL A 155 5.79 10.94 -2.33
C VAL A 155 5.52 12.41 -2.04
N LEU A 156 4.37 12.94 -2.41
CA LEU A 156 4.04 14.36 -2.30
C LEU A 156 3.06 14.65 -1.17
N GLY A 157 2.13 13.76 -0.87
CA GLY A 157 1.07 13.98 0.11
C GLY A 157 1.61 14.30 1.50
N THR A 158 2.53 13.48 1.99
CA THR A 158 3.15 13.65 3.32
C THR A 158 3.98 14.93 3.43
N PRO A 159 4.90 15.26 2.48
CA PRO A 159 5.63 16.53 2.53
C PRO A 159 4.74 17.76 2.41
N LEU A 160 3.76 17.75 1.51
CA LEU A 160 2.82 18.86 1.35
C LEU A 160 1.99 19.07 2.64
N ALA A 161 1.50 17.99 3.25
CA ALA A 161 0.80 18.06 4.53
C ALA A 161 1.69 18.65 5.63
N SER A 162 2.96 18.27 5.70
CA SER A 162 3.93 18.81 6.65
C SER A 162 4.17 20.30 6.41
N LEU A 163 4.34 20.74 5.15
CA LEU A 163 4.50 22.16 4.79
C LEU A 163 3.28 22.99 5.18
N VAL A 164 2.07 22.55 4.82
CA VAL A 164 0.81 23.22 5.20
C VAL A 164 0.67 23.29 6.71
N THR A 165 0.99 22.21 7.41
CA THR A 165 0.89 22.14 8.88
C THR A 165 1.83 23.16 9.56
N ARG A 166 3.03 23.33 9.05
CA ARG A 166 3.99 24.34 9.56
C ARG A 166 3.53 25.77 9.31
N ALA A 167 2.86 26.01 8.18
CA ALA A 167 2.42 27.36 7.80
C ALA A 167 1.12 27.77 8.51
N VAL A 168 0.12 26.89 8.55
CA VAL A 168 -1.25 27.23 8.96
C VAL A 168 -1.91 26.19 9.88
N GLY A 169 -1.17 25.18 10.32
CA GLY A 169 -1.61 24.16 11.27
C GLY A 169 -2.16 22.87 10.63
N TRP A 170 -2.18 21.79 11.42
CA TRP A 170 -2.58 20.46 10.98
C TRP A 170 -4.05 20.37 10.52
N ARG A 171 -4.92 21.19 11.12
CA ARG A 171 -6.33 21.25 10.73
C ARG A 171 -6.50 21.72 9.29
N ALA A 172 -5.70 22.70 8.85
CA ALA A 172 -5.72 23.17 7.47
C ALA A 172 -5.25 22.11 6.47
N ALA A 173 -4.31 21.23 6.84
CA ALA A 173 -3.90 20.11 6.00
C ALA A 173 -5.06 19.13 5.76
N PHE A 174 -5.82 18.77 6.80
CA PHE A 174 -7.01 17.95 6.65
C PHE A 174 -8.14 18.64 5.89
N ALA A 175 -8.36 19.94 6.11
CA ALA A 175 -9.36 20.73 5.36
C ALA A 175 -9.01 20.83 3.87
N GLY A 176 -7.73 21.07 3.53
CA GLY A 176 -7.24 21.06 2.16
C GLY A 176 -7.41 19.70 1.48
N LEU A 177 -7.12 18.62 2.19
CA LEU A 177 -7.37 17.27 1.70
C LEU A 177 -8.87 17.01 1.48
N ALA A 178 -9.74 17.46 2.39
CA ALA A 178 -11.19 17.36 2.23
C ALA A 178 -11.67 18.07 0.97
N ALA A 179 -11.23 19.29 0.73
CA ALA A 179 -11.58 20.07 -0.46
C ALA A 179 -11.09 19.39 -1.75
N LEU A 180 -9.84 18.91 -1.76
CA LEU A 180 -9.28 18.20 -2.91
C LEU A 180 -10.06 16.89 -3.17
N THR A 181 -10.35 16.11 -2.14
CA THR A 181 -11.10 14.85 -2.27
C THR A 181 -12.53 15.09 -2.76
N LEU A 182 -13.18 16.16 -2.31
CA LEU A 182 -14.50 16.57 -2.82
C LEU A 182 -14.44 16.93 -4.31
N LEU A 183 -13.43 17.69 -4.73
CA LEU A 183 -13.20 18.00 -6.15
C LEU A 183 -13.04 16.72 -6.96
N VAL A 184 -12.22 15.78 -6.49
CA VAL A 184 -12.00 14.49 -7.18
C VAL A 184 -13.29 13.67 -7.24
N ALA A 185 -14.13 13.69 -6.20
CA ALA A 185 -15.44 13.02 -6.21
C ALA A 185 -16.36 13.59 -7.32
N VAL A 186 -16.37 14.90 -7.50
CA VAL A 186 -17.10 15.57 -8.61
C VAL A 186 -16.52 15.15 -9.96
N LEU A 187 -15.18 15.16 -10.09
CA LEU A 187 -14.51 14.75 -11.33
C LEU A 187 -14.79 13.28 -11.68
N VAL A 188 -14.87 12.39 -10.70
CA VAL A 188 -15.26 10.99 -10.94
C VAL A 188 -16.64 10.92 -11.56
N ARG A 189 -17.60 11.71 -11.10
CA ARG A 189 -18.97 11.72 -11.62
C ARG A 189 -19.08 12.34 -13.02
N THR A 190 -18.25 13.33 -13.33
CA THR A 190 -18.35 14.13 -14.56
C THR A 190 -17.43 13.62 -15.68
N VAL A 191 -16.24 13.13 -15.35
CA VAL A 191 -15.17 12.83 -16.31
C VAL A 191 -14.97 11.32 -16.50
N VAL A 192 -15.09 10.51 -15.42
CA VAL A 192 -14.85 9.07 -15.55
C VAL A 192 -15.94 8.43 -16.40
N ALA A 193 -15.57 7.70 -17.43
CA ALA A 193 -16.50 6.99 -18.28
C ALA A 193 -17.27 5.91 -17.51
N ALA A 194 -18.53 5.69 -17.86
CA ALA A 194 -19.25 4.52 -17.37
C ALA A 194 -18.63 3.25 -17.96
N ALA A 195 -18.47 2.21 -17.16
CA ALA A 195 -18.08 0.92 -17.68
C ALA A 195 -19.18 0.39 -18.59
N ALA A 196 -18.82 -0.21 -19.70
CA ALA A 196 -19.77 -0.96 -20.52
C ALA A 196 -20.39 -2.07 -19.64
N ALA A 197 -21.70 -2.30 -19.80
CA ALA A 197 -22.34 -3.42 -19.11
C ALA A 197 -21.54 -4.71 -19.36
N PRO A 198 -21.41 -5.61 -18.37
CA PRO A 198 -20.70 -6.87 -18.58
C PRO A 198 -21.27 -7.56 -19.82
N ARG A 199 -20.40 -7.84 -20.79
CA ARG A 199 -20.82 -8.68 -21.92
C ARG A 199 -21.08 -10.07 -21.36
N THR A 200 -22.35 -10.47 -21.36
CA THR A 200 -22.80 -11.82 -21.02
C THR A 200 -22.49 -12.83 -22.15
N ASP A 201 -21.74 -12.42 -23.16
CA ASP A 201 -21.46 -13.21 -24.33
C ASP A 201 -19.99 -13.12 -24.75
N ASP A 202 -19.14 -13.72 -23.99
CA ASP A 202 -17.97 -14.41 -24.48
C ASP A 202 -17.81 -15.62 -23.56
N GLY A 203 -18.24 -16.76 -24.09
CA GLY A 203 -18.06 -18.04 -23.42
C GLY A 203 -16.61 -18.15 -22.97
N VAL A 204 -16.41 -18.03 -21.68
CA VAL A 204 -15.17 -18.50 -21.06
C VAL A 204 -15.09 -19.96 -21.49
N PRO A 205 -14.08 -20.40 -22.27
CA PRO A 205 -13.90 -21.82 -22.49
C PRO A 205 -13.82 -22.42 -21.11
N ALA A 206 -14.75 -23.31 -20.77
CA ALA A 206 -14.65 -24.12 -19.59
C ALA A 206 -13.26 -24.75 -19.68
N VAL A 207 -12.39 -24.41 -18.73
CA VAL A 207 -11.11 -25.10 -18.58
C VAL A 207 -11.51 -26.56 -18.40
N PRO A 208 -11.05 -27.48 -19.27
CA PRO A 208 -11.40 -28.88 -19.10
C PRO A 208 -10.97 -29.32 -17.71
N ASP A 209 -11.93 -29.75 -16.89
CA ASP A 209 -11.66 -30.47 -15.66
C ASP A 209 -10.75 -31.66 -16.01
N GLY A 210 -9.56 -31.68 -15.47
CA GLY A 210 -8.77 -32.88 -15.44
C GLY A 210 -7.38 -32.84 -16.05
N THR A 211 -6.55 -31.90 -15.62
CA THR A 211 -5.11 -32.16 -15.52
C THR A 211 -4.61 -31.55 -14.20
N PRO A 212 -4.12 -32.32 -13.24
CA PRO A 212 -3.41 -31.77 -12.12
C PRO A 212 -2.09 -31.23 -12.68
N ALA A 213 -2.07 -29.94 -13.06
CA ALA A 213 -0.82 -29.26 -13.24
C ALA A 213 -0.11 -29.34 -11.88
N GLY A 214 1.05 -29.98 -11.82
CA GLY A 214 1.85 -30.19 -10.62
C GLY A 214 2.25 -28.88 -9.97
N GLY A 215 1.27 -28.18 -9.39
CA GLY A 215 1.40 -26.92 -8.72
C GLY A 215 1.85 -27.16 -7.28
N ARG A 216 2.91 -26.46 -6.85
CA ARG A 216 3.27 -26.42 -5.43
C ARG A 216 2.04 -26.10 -4.60
N GLY A 217 1.87 -26.79 -3.46
CA GLY A 217 0.80 -26.50 -2.50
C GLY A 217 0.76 -25.01 -2.08
N PRO A 218 -0.26 -24.56 -1.34
CA PRO A 218 -0.39 -23.16 -0.91
C PRO A 218 0.73 -22.70 0.06
N GLY A 219 1.50 -23.64 0.61
CA GLY A 219 2.51 -23.39 1.64
C GLY A 219 3.49 -22.26 1.34
N PRO A 220 4.17 -22.23 0.18
CA PRO A 220 5.12 -21.18 -0.15
C PRO A 220 4.47 -19.78 -0.25
N MET A 221 3.26 -19.69 -0.81
CA MET A 221 2.51 -18.44 -0.89
C MET A 221 2.12 -17.93 0.50
N VAL A 222 1.60 -18.80 1.35
CA VAL A 222 1.23 -18.46 2.73
C VAL A 222 2.46 -18.04 3.53
N ALA A 223 3.57 -18.80 3.41
CA ALA A 223 4.81 -18.48 4.09
C ALA A 223 5.35 -17.09 3.72
N VAL A 224 5.48 -16.78 2.42
CA VAL A 224 5.96 -15.47 2.01
C VAL A 224 5.01 -14.36 2.43
N THR A 225 3.70 -14.59 2.36
CA THR A 225 2.68 -13.64 2.78
C THR A 225 2.81 -13.30 4.27
N THR A 226 3.02 -14.30 5.13
CA THR A 226 3.24 -14.12 6.56
C THR A 226 4.56 -13.38 6.84
N ILE A 227 5.65 -13.78 6.19
CA ILE A 227 6.95 -13.12 6.35
C ILE A 227 6.86 -11.64 5.95
N VAL A 228 6.20 -11.33 4.82
CA VAL A 228 5.96 -9.96 4.38
C VAL A 228 5.11 -9.20 5.40
N GLY A 229 4.05 -9.81 5.94
CA GLY A 229 3.24 -9.19 6.99
C GLY A 229 4.06 -8.76 8.19
N VAL A 230 4.92 -9.65 8.71
CA VAL A 230 5.82 -9.36 9.85
C VAL A 230 6.87 -8.29 9.49
N LEU A 231 7.42 -8.33 8.26
CA LEU A 231 8.33 -7.30 7.76
C LEU A 231 7.67 -5.91 7.79
N LEU A 232 6.43 -5.83 7.33
CA LEU A 232 5.67 -4.58 7.29
C LEU A 232 5.35 -4.06 8.70
N VAL A 233 5.16 -4.94 9.70
CA VAL A 233 5.04 -4.54 11.11
C VAL A 233 6.25 -3.73 11.56
N GLY A 234 7.47 -4.21 11.31
CA GLY A 234 8.69 -3.48 11.66
C GLY A 234 8.82 -2.17 10.90
N HIS A 235 8.68 -2.21 9.57
CA HIS A 235 8.83 -1.03 8.73
C HIS A 235 7.79 0.07 9.03
N TYR A 236 6.50 -0.25 9.01
CA TYR A 236 5.43 0.73 9.24
C TYR A 236 5.33 1.17 10.69
N GLY A 237 5.76 0.33 11.65
CA GLY A 237 5.90 0.75 13.04
C GLY A 237 6.85 1.94 13.17
N ALA A 238 8.05 1.86 12.58
CA ALA A 238 8.98 2.99 12.55
C ALA A 238 8.46 4.15 11.69
N TYR A 239 7.90 3.86 10.50
CA TYR A 239 7.40 4.88 9.58
C TYR A 239 6.25 5.72 10.18
N THR A 240 5.41 5.16 11.03
CA THR A 240 4.35 5.90 11.73
C THR A 240 4.89 7.09 12.52
N TYR A 241 6.11 6.98 13.03
CA TYR A 241 6.78 8.03 13.79
C TYR A 241 7.93 8.71 13.03
N VAL A 242 7.92 8.62 11.70
CA VAL A 242 9.00 9.15 10.85
C VAL A 242 9.32 10.61 11.13
N THR A 243 8.30 11.45 11.38
CA THR A 243 8.48 12.87 11.70
C THR A 243 9.34 13.10 12.93
N ARG A 244 9.23 12.22 13.94
CA ARG A 244 10.06 12.26 15.15
C ARG A 244 11.46 11.72 14.91
N LEU A 245 11.56 10.63 14.17
CA LEU A 245 12.84 9.98 13.86
C LEU A 245 13.76 10.83 12.99
N VAL A 246 13.21 11.80 12.26
CA VAL A 246 13.99 12.69 11.39
C VAL A 246 14.20 14.10 11.97
N GLU A 247 13.82 14.38 13.23
CA GLU A 247 13.98 15.72 13.82
C GLU A 247 15.45 16.17 13.88
N ALA A 248 16.36 15.30 14.35
CA ALA A 248 17.79 15.62 14.40
C ALA A 248 18.39 15.79 12.99
N PRO A 249 18.21 14.86 12.02
CA PRO A 249 18.64 15.09 10.63
C PRO A 249 18.03 16.33 9.98
N ALA A 250 16.82 16.72 10.36
CA ALA A 250 16.13 17.89 9.80
C ALA A 250 16.85 19.21 10.10
N THR A 251 17.67 19.27 11.14
CA THR A 251 18.48 20.47 11.47
C THR A 251 19.56 20.75 10.44
N ALA A 252 20.00 19.74 9.69
CA ALA A 252 21.04 19.85 8.65
C ALA A 252 20.49 20.25 7.27
N VAL A 253 19.15 20.40 7.12
CA VAL A 253 18.53 20.56 5.79
C VAL A 253 17.60 21.77 5.77
N PRO A 254 17.72 22.67 4.77
CA PRO A 254 16.74 23.76 4.56
C PRO A 254 15.32 23.18 4.38
N GLY A 255 14.35 23.77 5.09
CA GLY A 255 12.95 23.27 5.09
C GLY A 255 12.68 22.15 6.10
N GLY A 256 13.71 21.62 6.76
CA GLY A 256 13.59 20.71 7.89
C GLY A 256 12.87 19.40 7.56
N VAL A 257 11.97 18.95 8.45
CA VAL A 257 11.22 17.70 8.33
C VAL A 257 10.47 17.58 7.00
N SER A 258 9.87 18.66 6.49
CA SER A 258 9.11 18.63 5.24
C SER A 258 9.99 18.26 4.04
N THR A 259 11.20 18.83 3.98
CA THR A 259 12.18 18.49 2.93
C THR A 259 12.65 17.05 3.07
N LEU A 260 12.91 16.57 4.29
CA LEU A 260 13.32 15.18 4.50
C LEU A 260 12.22 14.18 4.13
N LEU A 261 10.95 14.46 4.40
CA LEU A 261 9.83 13.63 3.96
C LEU A 261 9.73 13.59 2.43
N LEU A 262 9.97 14.72 1.75
CA LEU A 262 10.04 14.75 0.29
C LEU A 262 11.22 13.91 -0.23
N VAL A 263 12.40 14.07 0.35
CA VAL A 263 13.59 13.28 0.01
C VAL A 263 13.33 11.79 0.21
N PHE A 264 12.72 11.40 1.34
CA PHE A 264 12.31 10.01 1.59
C PHE A 264 11.32 9.51 0.52
N GLY A 265 10.30 10.30 0.19
CA GLY A 265 9.33 9.95 -0.83
C GLY A 265 9.95 9.75 -2.22
N LEU A 266 10.86 10.66 -2.63
CA LEU A 266 11.60 10.54 -3.89
C LEU A 266 12.54 9.32 -3.88
N ALA A 267 13.21 9.06 -2.77
CA ALA A 267 14.03 7.87 -2.57
C ALA A 267 13.18 6.59 -2.66
N SER A 268 11.99 6.58 -2.04
CA SER A 268 11.03 5.47 -2.17
C SER A 268 10.57 5.27 -3.61
N ALA A 269 10.28 6.32 -4.34
CA ALA A 269 9.91 6.23 -5.76
C ALA A 269 11.06 5.63 -6.59
N LEU A 270 12.31 6.01 -6.31
CA LEU A 270 13.49 5.37 -6.91
C LEU A 270 13.55 3.88 -6.58
N GLY A 271 13.26 3.51 -5.32
CA GLY A 271 13.17 2.11 -4.89
C GLY A 271 12.14 1.31 -5.70
N VAL A 272 10.94 1.87 -5.92
CA VAL A 272 9.89 1.27 -6.77
C VAL A 272 10.39 1.04 -8.20
N VAL A 273 11.06 2.05 -8.79
CA VAL A 273 11.61 1.95 -10.16
C VAL A 273 12.70 0.87 -10.25
N LEU A 274 13.60 0.82 -9.26
CA LEU A 274 14.65 -0.19 -9.19
C LEU A 274 14.06 -1.60 -9.05
N ALA A 275 13.02 -1.79 -8.24
CA ALA A 275 12.34 -3.08 -8.10
C ALA A 275 11.87 -3.64 -9.44
N GLY A 276 11.39 -2.79 -10.35
CA GLY A 276 10.96 -3.20 -11.69
C GLY A 276 12.07 -3.86 -12.54
N ARG A 277 13.35 -3.54 -12.27
CA ARG A 277 14.49 -4.13 -12.97
C ARG A 277 14.87 -5.53 -12.50
N PHE A 278 14.44 -5.92 -11.31
CA PHE A 278 14.74 -7.22 -10.69
C PHE A 278 13.70 -8.30 -10.96
N GLY A 279 12.87 -8.13 -11.98
CA GLY A 279 11.74 -8.99 -12.30
C GLY A 279 12.02 -10.50 -12.30
N ALA A 280 13.20 -10.95 -12.77
CA ALA A 280 13.57 -12.38 -12.79
C ALA A 280 14.04 -12.90 -11.41
N ARG A 281 14.55 -12.04 -10.52
CA ARG A 281 15.17 -12.40 -9.24
C ARG A 281 14.42 -11.80 -8.06
N THR A 282 13.09 -11.90 -8.06
CA THR A 282 12.21 -11.21 -7.08
C THR A 282 12.51 -11.59 -5.63
N ALA A 283 12.72 -12.88 -5.31
CA ALA A 283 12.95 -13.31 -3.93
C ALA A 283 14.27 -12.79 -3.34
N PRO A 284 15.45 -12.92 -4.01
CA PRO A 284 16.67 -12.31 -3.51
C PRO A 284 16.62 -10.78 -3.50
N ALA A 285 15.94 -10.15 -4.47
CA ALA A 285 15.74 -8.69 -4.46
C ALA A 285 14.91 -8.22 -3.27
N LEU A 286 13.84 -8.95 -2.91
CA LEU A 286 13.05 -8.67 -1.72
C LEU A 286 13.88 -8.82 -0.43
N ALA A 287 14.70 -9.87 -0.34
CA ALA A 287 15.59 -10.07 0.80
C ALA A 287 16.65 -8.96 0.92
N LEU A 288 17.23 -8.50 -0.20
CA LEU A 288 18.16 -7.38 -0.23
C LEU A 288 17.49 -6.06 0.20
N SER A 289 16.29 -5.81 -0.29
CA SER A 289 15.48 -4.64 0.08
C SER A 289 15.15 -4.66 1.58
N ALA A 290 14.76 -5.82 2.13
CA ALA A 290 14.52 -5.99 3.55
C ALA A 290 15.79 -5.78 4.39
N ALA A 291 16.94 -6.33 3.96
CA ALA A 291 18.23 -6.11 4.62
C ALA A 291 18.64 -4.63 4.63
N GLY A 292 18.50 -3.95 3.49
CA GLY A 292 18.76 -2.50 3.40
C GLY A 292 17.84 -1.69 4.32
N THR A 293 16.56 -2.07 4.41
CA THR A 293 15.61 -1.45 5.34
C THR A 293 16.02 -1.66 6.80
N ALA A 294 16.41 -2.89 7.18
CA ALA A 294 16.87 -3.19 8.54
C ALA A 294 18.13 -2.40 8.92
N LEU A 295 19.12 -2.33 8.01
CA LEU A 295 20.36 -1.58 8.22
C LEU A 295 20.08 -0.08 8.35
N ALA A 296 19.20 0.47 7.52
CA ALA A 296 18.82 1.87 7.61
C ALA A 296 18.10 2.18 8.92
N LEU A 297 17.19 1.30 9.38
CA LEU A 297 16.53 1.45 10.68
C LEU A 297 17.55 1.41 11.84
N LEU A 298 18.55 0.51 11.81
CA LEU A 298 19.64 0.53 12.79
C LEU A 298 20.45 1.83 12.73
N GLY A 299 20.71 2.33 11.50
CA GLY A 299 21.37 3.62 11.32
C GLY A 299 20.63 4.78 11.99
N LEU A 300 19.28 4.76 11.99
CA LEU A 300 18.48 5.78 12.66
C LEU A 300 18.69 5.82 14.19
N ALA A 301 19.20 4.76 14.81
CA ALA A 301 19.49 4.75 16.25
C ALA A 301 20.70 5.63 16.62
N VAL A 302 21.52 6.07 15.66
CA VAL A 302 22.73 6.87 15.91
C VAL A 302 22.72 8.23 15.20
N VAL A 303 21.62 8.59 14.54
CA VAL A 303 21.54 9.83 13.74
C VAL A 303 21.54 11.11 14.58
N ASP A 304 21.12 11.04 15.84
CA ASP A 304 21.11 12.21 16.74
C ASP A 304 22.50 12.80 16.95
N ALA A 305 23.54 11.93 16.90
CA ALA A 305 24.93 12.35 17.03
C ALA A 305 25.49 12.96 15.71
N HIS A 306 24.90 12.63 14.55
CA HIS A 306 25.40 13.01 13.22
C HIS A 306 24.26 13.33 12.23
N PRO A 307 23.66 14.53 12.28
CA PRO A 307 22.51 14.89 11.46
C PRO A 307 22.69 14.68 9.96
N VAL A 308 23.88 15.00 9.41
CA VAL A 308 24.19 14.79 7.97
C VAL A 308 24.16 13.31 7.60
N LEU A 309 24.71 12.44 8.45
CA LEU A 309 24.63 10.99 8.27
C LEU A 309 23.18 10.51 8.29
N GLY A 310 22.35 11.13 9.15
CA GLY A 310 20.93 10.86 9.22
C GLY A 310 20.18 11.09 7.91
N VAL A 311 20.56 12.10 7.13
CA VAL A 311 19.99 12.32 5.78
C VAL A 311 20.35 11.15 4.84
N ALA A 312 21.60 10.70 4.84
CA ALA A 312 22.02 9.57 4.01
C ALA A 312 21.30 8.27 4.42
N VAL A 313 21.16 8.02 5.72
CA VAL A 313 20.42 6.87 6.27
C VAL A 313 18.94 6.94 5.85
N LEU A 314 18.32 8.13 5.90
CA LEU A 314 16.94 8.33 5.46
C LEU A 314 16.74 8.02 3.97
N VAL A 315 17.67 8.46 3.12
CA VAL A 315 17.65 8.14 1.68
C VAL A 315 17.79 6.64 1.46
N ALA A 316 18.72 5.99 2.16
CA ALA A 316 18.89 4.54 2.07
C ALA A 316 17.63 3.80 2.53
N TRP A 317 16.98 4.27 3.63
CA TRP A 317 15.71 3.73 4.09
C TRP A 317 14.61 3.89 3.03
N GLY A 318 14.46 5.09 2.46
CA GLY A 318 13.50 5.35 1.40
C GLY A 318 13.67 4.42 0.20
N VAL A 319 14.89 4.33 -0.36
CA VAL A 319 15.17 3.45 -1.51
C VAL A 319 14.90 1.98 -1.18
N ALA A 320 15.41 1.50 -0.04
CA ALA A 320 15.24 0.12 0.36
C ALA A 320 13.75 -0.21 0.60
N SER A 321 13.06 0.58 1.42
CA SER A 321 11.65 0.31 1.75
C SER A 321 10.70 0.54 0.58
N GLY A 322 10.99 1.47 -0.32
CA GLY A 322 10.19 1.71 -1.52
C GLY A 322 10.14 0.52 -2.47
N ALA A 323 11.18 -0.31 -2.49
CA ALA A 323 11.19 -1.52 -3.31
C ALA A 323 10.39 -2.69 -2.68
N LEU A 324 10.12 -2.66 -1.36
CA LEU A 324 9.41 -3.76 -0.68
C LEU A 324 8.03 -4.06 -1.26
N PRO A 325 7.10 -3.08 -1.44
CA PRO A 325 5.76 -3.38 -1.90
C PRO A 325 5.70 -4.06 -3.27
N PRO A 326 6.33 -3.55 -4.35
CA PRO A 326 6.23 -4.19 -5.65
C PRO A 326 6.92 -5.56 -5.70
N LEU A 327 8.04 -5.75 -4.98
CA LEU A 327 8.71 -7.04 -4.90
C LEU A 327 7.89 -8.06 -4.11
N ALA A 328 7.33 -7.67 -2.96
CA ALA A 328 6.50 -8.52 -2.13
C ALA A 328 5.24 -8.98 -2.88
N GLN A 329 4.50 -8.05 -3.49
CA GLN A 329 3.31 -8.35 -4.28
C GLN A 329 3.64 -9.29 -5.44
N THR A 330 4.71 -9.02 -6.18
CA THR A 330 5.14 -9.87 -7.29
C THR A 330 5.47 -11.29 -6.82
N LEU A 331 6.16 -11.43 -5.68
CA LEU A 331 6.53 -12.74 -5.15
C LEU A 331 5.32 -13.53 -4.66
N ILE A 332 4.38 -12.87 -3.95
CA ILE A 332 3.12 -13.48 -3.50
C ILE A 332 2.32 -14.00 -4.70
N LEU A 333 2.15 -13.19 -5.76
CA LEU A 333 1.42 -13.56 -6.97
C LEU A 333 2.09 -14.72 -7.71
N ARG A 334 3.43 -14.73 -7.80
CA ARG A 334 4.19 -15.81 -8.45
C ARG A 334 4.07 -17.12 -7.72
N LEU A 335 4.19 -17.11 -6.39
CA LEU A 335 4.07 -18.32 -5.58
C LEU A 335 2.63 -18.84 -5.48
N GLY A 336 1.64 -17.96 -5.68
CA GLY A 336 0.23 -18.35 -5.82
C GLY A 336 -0.07 -19.08 -7.13
N GLY A 337 0.68 -18.79 -8.18
CA GLY A 337 0.45 -19.37 -9.51
C GLY A 337 -0.89 -18.96 -10.12
N PRO A 338 -1.21 -19.46 -11.34
CA PRO A 338 -2.46 -19.12 -12.04
C PRO A 338 -3.72 -19.48 -11.25
N GLU A 339 -3.74 -20.65 -10.63
CA GLU A 339 -4.90 -21.20 -9.91
C GLU A 339 -5.29 -20.40 -8.65
N ARG A 340 -4.29 -19.80 -7.98
CA ARG A 340 -4.50 -19.05 -6.73
C ARG A 340 -4.28 -17.55 -6.88
N ARG A 341 -4.20 -17.03 -8.12
CA ARG A 341 -3.97 -15.62 -8.39
C ARG A 341 -5.02 -14.71 -7.74
N ALA A 342 -6.29 -15.11 -7.78
CA ALA A 342 -7.38 -14.38 -7.12
C ALA A 342 -7.19 -14.32 -5.60
N THR A 343 -6.86 -15.45 -4.96
CA THR A 343 -6.57 -15.54 -3.53
C THR A 343 -5.34 -14.71 -3.15
N ALA A 344 -4.25 -14.83 -3.93
CA ALA A 344 -3.05 -14.03 -3.74
C ALA A 344 -3.33 -12.53 -3.82
N GLY A 345 -4.10 -12.10 -4.82
CA GLY A 345 -4.52 -10.70 -4.98
C GLY A 345 -5.36 -10.18 -3.82
N ALA A 346 -6.26 -11.00 -3.27
CA ALA A 346 -7.07 -10.64 -2.10
C ALA A 346 -6.25 -10.59 -0.79
N LEU A 347 -5.21 -11.40 -0.66
CA LEU A 347 -4.34 -11.41 0.53
C LEU A 347 -3.41 -10.18 0.60
N ILE A 348 -3.00 -9.63 -0.54
CA ILE A 348 -2.07 -8.48 -0.58
C ILE A 348 -2.57 -7.30 0.26
N PRO A 349 -3.76 -6.71 0.02
CA PRO A 349 -4.23 -5.58 0.82
C PRO A 349 -4.43 -5.94 2.30
N VAL A 350 -4.84 -7.17 2.61
CA VAL A 350 -5.00 -7.65 3.99
C VAL A 350 -3.67 -7.67 4.72
N VAL A 351 -2.63 -8.21 4.09
CA VAL A 351 -1.28 -8.30 4.69
C VAL A 351 -0.63 -6.94 4.84
N PHE A 352 -0.77 -6.06 3.83
CA PHE A 352 -0.20 -4.73 3.90
C PHE A 352 -0.88 -3.90 5.00
N ASN A 353 -2.21 -3.82 5.01
CA ASN A 353 -2.93 -3.09 6.04
C ASN A 353 -2.82 -3.75 7.41
N GLY A 354 -2.80 -5.09 7.48
CA GLY A 354 -2.53 -5.83 8.71
C GLY A 354 -1.16 -5.49 9.29
N GLY A 355 -0.11 -5.44 8.45
CA GLY A 355 1.24 -5.03 8.84
C GLY A 355 1.29 -3.58 9.34
N ILE A 356 0.60 -2.66 8.65
CA ILE A 356 0.46 -1.25 9.08
C ILE A 356 -0.25 -1.19 10.44
N ALA A 357 -1.40 -1.87 10.59
CA ALA A 357 -2.20 -1.85 11.81
C ALA A 357 -1.41 -2.34 13.04
N VAL A 358 -0.84 -3.53 12.91
CA VAL A 358 -0.06 -4.15 14.00
C VAL A 358 1.22 -3.36 14.26
N GLY A 359 1.90 -2.90 13.20
CA GLY A 359 3.14 -2.12 13.30
C GLY A 359 2.93 -0.80 14.03
N ALA A 360 1.92 -0.02 13.63
CA ALA A 360 1.59 1.25 14.28
C ALA A 360 1.16 1.05 15.74
N ALA A 361 0.38 0.00 16.04
CA ALA A 361 -0.03 -0.33 17.41
C ALA A 361 1.18 -0.72 18.29
N ALA A 362 2.06 -1.60 17.78
CA ALA A 362 3.26 -2.01 18.49
C ALA A 362 4.21 -0.82 18.73
N ALA A 363 4.42 0.01 17.71
CA ALA A 363 5.23 1.22 17.84
C ALA A 363 4.65 2.20 18.86
N SER A 364 3.32 2.36 18.92
CA SER A 364 2.67 3.21 19.92
C SER A 364 2.94 2.74 21.35
N LEU A 365 3.01 1.42 21.58
CA LEU A 365 3.37 0.85 22.88
C LEU A 365 4.85 1.11 23.24
N VAL A 366 5.76 1.03 22.27
CA VAL A 366 7.19 1.34 22.47
C VAL A 366 7.36 2.82 22.79
N VAL A 367 6.71 3.70 22.01
CA VAL A 367 6.78 5.17 22.20
C VAL A 367 6.21 5.59 23.55
N ALA A 368 5.12 4.95 24.00
CA ALA A 368 4.53 5.24 25.30
C ALA A 368 5.48 4.94 26.48
N ARG A 369 6.44 4.03 26.31
CA ARG A 369 7.39 3.63 27.35
C ARG A 369 8.75 4.31 27.25
N GLY A 370 9.27 4.51 26.05
CA GLY A 370 10.65 4.92 25.81
C GLY A 370 10.83 6.09 24.82
N GLY A 371 9.72 6.69 24.37
CA GLY A 371 9.80 7.74 23.35
C GLY A 371 10.05 7.19 21.94
N ALA A 372 10.04 8.07 20.93
CA ALA A 372 10.22 7.68 19.54
C ALA A 372 11.64 7.17 19.23
N SER A 373 12.65 7.66 19.94
CA SER A 373 14.05 7.22 19.82
C SER A 373 14.27 5.73 20.16
N ALA A 374 13.35 5.11 20.91
CA ALA A 374 13.40 3.69 21.22
C ALA A 374 12.92 2.77 20.06
N LEU A 375 12.32 3.32 19.00
CA LEU A 375 11.73 2.54 17.90
C LEU A 375 12.75 1.91 16.93
N PRO A 376 13.86 2.57 16.54
CA PRO A 376 14.70 2.08 15.45
C PRO A 376 15.21 0.66 15.66
N VAL A 377 15.68 0.34 16.87
CA VAL A 377 16.30 -0.96 17.18
C VAL A 377 15.29 -2.12 17.10
N PRO A 378 14.14 -2.10 17.83
CA PRO A 378 13.17 -3.20 17.73
C PRO A 378 12.57 -3.34 16.32
N ALA A 379 12.34 -2.23 15.61
CA ALA A 379 11.88 -2.28 14.22
C ALA A 379 12.91 -2.96 13.31
N ALA A 380 14.19 -2.61 13.45
CA ALA A 380 15.28 -3.23 12.71
C ALA A 380 15.41 -4.72 13.02
N VAL A 381 15.27 -5.14 14.28
CA VAL A 381 15.32 -6.57 14.67
C VAL A 381 14.19 -7.35 13.98
N VAL A 382 12.97 -6.84 13.98
CA VAL A 382 11.85 -7.48 13.30
C VAL A 382 12.13 -7.61 11.79
N VAL A 383 12.58 -6.55 11.12
CA VAL A 383 12.89 -6.58 9.69
C VAL A 383 14.07 -7.50 9.38
N ALA A 384 15.12 -7.51 10.22
CA ALA A 384 16.28 -8.40 10.07
C ALA A 384 15.89 -9.88 10.20
N ALA A 385 15.05 -10.22 11.19
CA ALA A 385 14.55 -11.58 11.34
C ALA A 385 13.77 -12.05 10.10
N THR A 386 12.92 -11.17 9.54
CA THR A 386 12.19 -11.49 8.29
C THR A 386 13.13 -11.58 7.08
N THR A 387 14.21 -10.81 7.05
CA THR A 387 15.26 -10.93 6.01
C THR A 387 15.87 -12.33 6.02
N VAL A 388 16.24 -12.84 7.20
CA VAL A 388 16.77 -14.21 7.33
C VAL A 388 15.74 -15.23 6.85
N ALA A 389 14.47 -15.09 7.27
CA ALA A 389 13.38 -15.96 6.83
C ALA A 389 13.17 -15.95 5.30
N LEU A 390 13.28 -14.77 4.66
CA LEU A 390 13.22 -14.62 3.19
C LEU A 390 14.39 -15.33 2.49
N VAL A 391 15.60 -15.19 3.02
CA VAL A 391 16.81 -15.86 2.45
C VAL A 391 16.68 -17.37 2.55
N VAL A 392 16.26 -17.89 3.69
CA VAL A 392 16.03 -19.34 3.90
C VAL A 392 14.89 -19.83 3.00
N GLY A 393 13.76 -19.12 2.96
CA GLY A 393 12.61 -19.43 2.12
C GLY A 393 12.95 -19.40 0.64
N ALA A 394 13.72 -18.41 0.17
CA ALA A 394 14.12 -18.29 -1.23
C ALA A 394 14.88 -19.55 -1.71
N ARG A 395 15.73 -20.13 -0.87
CA ARG A 395 16.43 -21.40 -1.18
C ARG A 395 15.48 -22.59 -1.30
N ALA A 396 14.44 -22.63 -0.49
CA ALA A 396 13.43 -23.68 -0.53
C ALA A 396 12.49 -23.50 -1.75
N TRP A 397 12.13 -22.26 -2.09
CA TRP A 397 11.22 -21.95 -3.20
C TRP A 397 11.88 -22.05 -4.59
N SER A 398 13.22 -22.00 -4.68
CA SER A 398 13.97 -22.14 -5.94
C SER A 398 14.28 -23.59 -6.31
N ARG A 399 14.05 -24.56 -5.41
CA ARG A 399 14.26 -25.99 -5.72
C ARG A 399 13.21 -26.45 -6.75
N PRO A 400 13.62 -27.06 -7.88
CA PRO A 400 12.66 -27.62 -8.82
C PRO A 400 11.90 -28.77 -8.16
N ALA A 401 10.63 -28.93 -8.54
CA ALA A 401 9.77 -30.04 -8.09
C ALA A 401 10.24 -31.42 -8.65
N ARG A 402 11.53 -31.64 -8.77
CA ARG A 402 12.13 -32.87 -9.35
C ARG A 402 12.15 -34.04 -8.41
N ASP A 403 12.14 -33.82 -7.09
CA ASP A 403 12.40 -34.91 -6.14
C ASP A 403 11.16 -35.76 -5.85
N GLU A 404 9.93 -35.25 -6.08
CA GLU A 404 8.71 -36.07 -5.91
C GLU A 404 8.46 -37.07 -7.06
N HIS A 405 8.84 -36.69 -8.29
CA HIS A 405 8.71 -37.62 -9.44
C HIS A 405 9.75 -38.75 -9.39
N GLU A 406 10.94 -38.49 -8.89
CA GLU A 406 11.95 -39.53 -8.72
C GLU A 406 11.65 -40.48 -7.54
N ALA A 407 11.00 -39.98 -6.48
CA ALA A 407 10.57 -40.79 -5.35
C ALA A 407 9.41 -41.74 -5.75
N VAL A 408 8.45 -41.27 -6.55
CA VAL A 408 7.36 -42.07 -7.11
C VAL A 408 7.91 -43.06 -8.16
N ALA A 409 8.85 -42.67 -9.00
CA ALA A 409 9.49 -43.57 -9.96
C ALA A 409 10.32 -44.67 -9.29
N ARG A 410 11.00 -44.37 -8.17
CA ARG A 410 11.72 -45.40 -7.37
C ARG A 410 10.80 -46.30 -6.56
N GLY A 411 9.60 -45.83 -6.17
CA GLY A 411 8.60 -46.64 -5.47
C GLY A 411 7.89 -47.67 -6.38
N VAL A 412 7.78 -47.35 -7.67
CA VAL A 412 7.14 -48.27 -8.66
C VAL A 412 8.09 -49.37 -9.13
N THR A 413 9.41 -49.19 -9.05
CA THR A 413 10.39 -50.22 -9.44
C THR A 413 10.77 -51.17 -8.31
N ALA A 414 10.31 -50.95 -7.07
CA ALA A 414 10.56 -51.83 -5.93
C ALA A 414 9.41 -52.81 -5.65
N GLY A 415 8.36 -52.81 -6.47
CA GLY A 415 7.16 -53.67 -6.33
C GLY A 415 6.85 -54.57 -7.54
N ALA A 416 7.86 -54.87 -8.40
CA ALA A 416 7.72 -55.79 -9.51
C ALA A 416 8.61 -57.05 -9.33
#